data_b9698d4b0e00c7068841ac52f224c89b
#
_entry.id   b9698d4b0e00c7068841ac52f224c89b
#
_cell.length_a   1.000
_cell.length_b   1.000
_cell.length_c   1.000
_cell.angle_alpha   90.00
_cell.angle_beta   90.00
_cell.angle_gamma   90.00
#
_symmetry.space_group_name_H-M   'P 1'
#
loop_
_entity.id
_entity.type
_entity.pdbx_description
1 polymer ?
#
loop_
_entity_poly.entity_id
_entity_poly.type
_entity_poly.pdbx_seq_one_letter_code
_entity_poly.pdbx_strand_id
1 'polypeptide(L)'
;MDGQRHVADLIGRDKTRKISLLKLREPVEGLAVPELVDPDDLVVGQWAISVGVGFGDSNPAVSKGIVSATNRISGRAIQTDANVSPANYGGPLVDIEGRLIGVCVPMNPQSQAVGAGVEWYDSGIGFAIPLHGLEDLIERLKNGEDIQPAFLGVRTAPAPKGKPGVMVEEVVEDTAAAEAGIEKGNLILGIEGTKIKDLIQLRQTLSRFEAGQEIEVEVQVSVEDGDDEEKTVTVTLGAPPAPKEEGPQIEPPKIR
;
A
#
# COMPACT_ATOMS: atom_id res chain seq x y z
N MET A 1 -11.93 3.40 -26.59
CA MET A 1 -11.81 1.94 -26.30
C MET A 1 -12.38 1.19 -27.48
N ASP A 2 -11.69 0.17 -27.96
CA ASP A 2 -12.12 -0.65 -29.10
C ASP A 2 -13.07 -1.79 -28.70
N GLY A 3 -13.33 -1.98 -27.41
CA GLY A 3 -14.14 -3.07 -26.86
C GLY A 3 -13.52 -4.47 -26.99
N GLN A 4 -12.27 -4.57 -27.39
CA GLN A 4 -11.58 -5.85 -27.59
C GLN A 4 -10.93 -6.35 -26.30
N ARG A 5 -10.79 -7.66 -26.18
CA ARG A 5 -10.08 -8.31 -25.09
C ARG A 5 -8.68 -8.71 -25.56
N HIS A 6 -7.68 -8.28 -24.83
CA HIS A 6 -6.29 -8.59 -25.11
C HIS A 6 -5.71 -9.47 -24.01
N VAL A 7 -4.89 -10.43 -24.39
CA VAL A 7 -4.18 -11.28 -23.42
C VAL A 7 -2.92 -10.54 -22.98
N ALA A 8 -2.70 -10.53 -21.67
CA ALA A 8 -1.51 -9.92 -21.07
C ALA A 8 -0.87 -10.87 -20.05
N ASP A 9 0.43 -10.80 -19.94
CA ASP A 9 1.22 -11.49 -18.93
C ASP A 9 1.49 -10.53 -17.76
N LEU A 10 1.38 -11.07 -16.55
CA LEU A 10 1.78 -10.34 -15.35
C LEU A 10 3.31 -10.37 -15.28
N ILE A 11 3.93 -9.19 -15.24
CA ILE A 11 5.39 -9.05 -15.21
C ILE A 11 5.89 -8.81 -13.79
N GLY A 12 5.27 -7.91 -13.03
CA GLY A 12 5.67 -7.61 -11.66
C GLY A 12 4.50 -7.07 -10.84
N ARG A 13 4.64 -7.12 -9.52
CA ARG A 13 3.62 -6.63 -8.58
C ARG A 13 4.23 -5.74 -7.51
N ASP A 14 3.55 -4.66 -7.18
CA ASP A 14 3.80 -3.92 -5.96
C ASP A 14 2.59 -4.07 -5.02
N LYS A 15 2.74 -4.93 -4.01
CA LYS A 15 1.69 -5.17 -3.02
C LYS A 15 1.59 -4.02 -2.01
N THR A 16 2.60 -3.18 -1.94
CA THR A 16 2.61 -1.99 -1.08
C THR A 16 1.70 -0.90 -1.65
N ARG A 17 1.79 -0.67 -2.96
CA ARG A 17 0.97 0.32 -3.69
C ARG A 17 -0.27 -0.28 -4.33
N LYS A 18 -0.44 -1.61 -4.27
CA LYS A 18 -1.57 -2.35 -4.89
C LYS A 18 -1.65 -2.16 -6.41
N ILE A 19 -0.52 -2.07 -7.07
CA ILE A 19 -0.41 -1.99 -8.53
C ILE A 19 0.30 -3.21 -9.09
N SER A 20 0.06 -3.49 -10.38
CA SER A 20 0.71 -4.58 -11.11
C SER A 20 1.10 -4.10 -12.49
N LEU A 21 2.25 -4.57 -12.97
CA LEU A 21 2.69 -4.34 -14.34
C LEU A 21 2.29 -5.51 -15.22
N LEU A 22 1.54 -5.21 -16.28
CA LEU A 22 1.10 -6.18 -17.27
C LEU A 22 1.77 -5.88 -18.61
N LYS A 23 2.12 -6.93 -19.36
CA LYS A 23 2.63 -6.82 -20.73
C LYS A 23 1.67 -7.51 -21.68
N LEU A 24 1.18 -6.77 -22.66
CA LEU A 24 0.39 -7.37 -23.74
C LEU A 24 1.21 -8.37 -24.52
N ARG A 25 0.62 -9.56 -24.80
CA ARG A 25 1.31 -10.59 -25.62
C ARG A 25 1.47 -10.17 -27.05
N GLU A 26 0.45 -9.46 -27.57
CA GLU A 26 0.47 -8.94 -28.93
C GLU A 26 0.44 -7.43 -28.90
N PRO A 27 1.21 -6.75 -29.76
CA PRO A 27 1.14 -5.30 -29.88
C PRO A 27 -0.26 -4.88 -30.32
N VAL A 28 -0.77 -3.82 -29.70
CA VAL A 28 -2.05 -3.20 -30.08
C VAL A 28 -1.74 -1.82 -30.65
N GLU A 29 -2.11 -1.63 -31.91
CA GLU A 29 -1.90 -0.35 -32.59
C GLU A 29 -2.91 0.71 -32.10
N GLY A 30 -2.49 1.97 -32.10
CA GLY A 30 -3.38 3.09 -31.77
C GLY A 30 -3.67 3.28 -30.28
N LEU A 31 -2.93 2.62 -29.40
CA LEU A 31 -2.99 2.91 -27.95
C LEU A 31 -2.37 4.27 -27.67
N ALA A 32 -3.16 5.18 -27.11
CA ALA A 32 -2.64 6.46 -26.65
C ALA A 32 -2.01 6.27 -25.25
N VAL A 33 -0.79 6.75 -25.08
CA VAL A 33 -0.15 6.89 -23.77
C VAL A 33 -0.55 8.27 -23.23
N PRO A 34 -1.24 8.35 -22.08
CA PRO A 34 -1.64 9.65 -21.54
C PRO A 34 -0.41 10.39 -21.01
N GLU A 35 -0.47 11.71 -21.07
CA GLU A 35 0.47 12.58 -20.38
C GLU A 35 0.28 12.42 -18.86
N LEU A 36 1.36 12.38 -18.11
CA LEU A 36 1.32 12.32 -16.65
C LEU A 36 1.22 13.75 -16.08
N VAL A 37 0.40 13.91 -15.05
CA VAL A 37 0.38 15.16 -14.28
C VAL A 37 1.56 15.15 -13.33
N ASP A 38 2.36 16.24 -13.32
CA ASP A 38 3.40 16.42 -12.32
C ASP A 38 2.74 16.57 -10.93
N PRO A 39 3.19 15.84 -9.90
CA PRO A 39 2.67 16.00 -8.55
C PRO A 39 2.75 17.43 -8.00
N ASP A 40 3.72 18.22 -8.43
CA ASP A 40 3.88 19.62 -8.03
C ASP A 40 2.82 20.55 -8.66
N ASP A 41 2.22 20.12 -9.78
CA ASP A 41 1.12 20.82 -10.44
C ASP A 41 -0.26 20.43 -9.88
N LEU A 42 -0.32 19.40 -9.01
CA LEU A 42 -1.59 18.96 -8.44
C LEU A 42 -2.10 19.92 -7.38
N VAL A 43 -3.30 20.43 -7.61
CA VAL A 43 -3.98 21.35 -6.68
C VAL A 43 -5.17 20.65 -6.02
N VAL A 44 -5.21 20.68 -4.69
CA VAL A 44 -6.39 20.21 -3.93
C VAL A 44 -7.60 21.06 -4.33
N GLY A 45 -8.70 20.40 -4.68
CA GLY A 45 -9.90 21.02 -5.20
C GLY A 45 -10.02 21.02 -6.74
N GLN A 46 -8.95 20.68 -7.47
CA GLN A 46 -9.07 20.50 -8.93
C GLN A 46 -9.93 19.29 -9.29
N TRP A 47 -10.55 19.31 -10.45
CA TRP A 47 -11.35 18.22 -10.95
C TRP A 47 -10.51 16.95 -11.14
N ALA A 48 -11.10 15.82 -10.73
CA ALA A 48 -10.57 14.51 -10.95
C ALA A 48 -11.68 13.56 -11.45
N ILE A 49 -11.37 12.78 -12.48
CA ILE A 49 -12.32 11.90 -13.14
C ILE A 49 -11.77 10.49 -13.08
N SER A 50 -12.48 9.57 -12.40
CA SER A 50 -12.16 8.16 -12.42
C SER A 50 -12.86 7.46 -13.59
N VAL A 51 -12.12 6.61 -14.30
CA VAL A 51 -12.65 5.85 -15.43
C VAL A 51 -12.41 4.38 -15.18
N GLY A 52 -13.41 3.54 -15.44
CA GLY A 52 -13.30 2.09 -15.27
C GLY A 52 -14.23 1.34 -16.18
N VAL A 53 -13.97 0.05 -16.35
CA VAL A 53 -14.84 -0.89 -17.08
C VAL A 53 -15.18 -2.02 -16.13
N GLY A 54 -16.37 -1.96 -15.56
CA GLY A 54 -16.84 -2.95 -14.60
C GLY A 54 -18.07 -3.69 -15.08
N PHE A 55 -18.40 -4.78 -14.37
CA PHE A 55 -19.64 -5.54 -14.52
C PHE A 55 -19.87 -6.16 -15.91
N GLY A 56 -18.81 -6.32 -16.70
CA GLY A 56 -18.90 -6.96 -18.03
C GLY A 56 -19.48 -6.08 -19.14
N ASP A 57 -19.74 -4.82 -18.88
CA ASP A 57 -20.15 -3.86 -19.91
C ASP A 57 -18.94 -3.42 -20.75
N SER A 58 -19.18 -3.11 -22.03
CA SER A 58 -18.19 -2.56 -22.94
C SER A 58 -18.02 -1.03 -22.78
N ASN A 59 -18.97 -0.38 -22.14
CA ASN A 59 -18.94 1.06 -21.92
C ASN A 59 -18.21 1.42 -20.63
N PRO A 60 -17.30 2.40 -20.64
CA PRO A 60 -16.63 2.83 -19.43
C PRO A 60 -17.63 3.52 -18.48
N ALA A 61 -17.52 3.16 -17.20
CA ALA A 61 -18.12 3.93 -16.12
C ALA A 61 -17.22 5.11 -15.79
N VAL A 62 -17.79 6.32 -15.75
CA VAL A 62 -17.07 7.54 -15.45
C VAL A 62 -17.66 8.18 -14.21
N SER A 63 -16.81 8.50 -13.23
CA SER A 63 -17.21 9.23 -12.03
C SER A 63 -16.35 10.48 -11.87
N LYS A 64 -16.99 11.60 -11.55
CA LYS A 64 -16.33 12.90 -11.34
C LYS A 64 -16.22 13.20 -9.85
N GLY A 65 -15.17 13.90 -9.49
CA GLY A 65 -14.93 14.46 -8.17
C GLY A 65 -13.80 15.48 -8.24
N ILE A 66 -13.09 15.63 -7.14
CA ILE A 66 -11.93 16.50 -7.00
C ILE A 66 -10.74 15.75 -6.41
N VAL A 67 -9.56 16.30 -6.55
CA VAL A 67 -8.42 15.95 -5.71
C VAL A 67 -8.69 16.44 -4.31
N SER A 68 -8.99 15.53 -3.38
CA SER A 68 -9.34 15.88 -1.99
C SER A 68 -8.10 16.09 -1.12
N ALA A 69 -7.02 15.39 -1.42
CA ALA A 69 -5.72 15.56 -0.75
C ALA A 69 -4.60 14.92 -1.57
N THR A 70 -3.40 15.45 -1.41
CA THR A 70 -2.15 14.86 -1.89
C THR A 70 -1.39 14.20 -0.72
N ASN A 71 -0.34 13.43 -1.02
CA ASN A 71 0.57 12.85 -0.01
C ASN A 71 -0.13 11.97 1.05
N ARG A 72 -1.21 11.25 0.70
CA ARG A 72 -1.86 10.29 1.57
C ARG A 72 -1.08 8.97 1.64
N ILE A 73 -1.35 8.19 2.70
CA ILE A 73 -0.76 6.85 2.90
C ILE A 73 0.77 6.92 2.78
N SER A 74 1.39 7.71 3.67
CA SER A 74 2.84 7.94 3.72
C SER A 74 3.43 8.54 2.44
N GLY A 75 2.69 9.44 1.79
CA GLY A 75 3.14 10.14 0.58
C GLY A 75 2.92 9.39 -0.73
N ARG A 76 2.33 8.19 -0.69
CA ARG A 76 2.21 7.32 -1.87
C ARG A 76 0.93 7.48 -2.67
N ALA A 77 -0.09 8.08 -2.10
CA ALA A 77 -1.40 8.13 -2.73
C ALA A 77 -2.00 9.53 -2.76
N ILE A 78 -2.78 9.77 -3.79
CA ILE A 78 -3.67 10.91 -3.96
C ILE A 78 -5.06 10.46 -3.54
N GLN A 79 -5.75 11.28 -2.76
CA GLN A 79 -7.14 11.07 -2.36
C GLN A 79 -8.07 11.85 -3.27
N THR A 80 -9.18 11.23 -3.67
CA THR A 80 -10.26 11.85 -4.44
C THR A 80 -11.61 11.50 -3.82
N ASP A 81 -12.60 12.34 -4.01
CA ASP A 81 -14.01 12.06 -3.70
C ASP A 81 -14.79 11.56 -4.93
N ALA A 82 -14.15 11.46 -6.10
CA ALA A 82 -14.71 10.70 -7.21
C ALA A 82 -15.00 9.27 -6.75
N ASN A 83 -16.17 8.74 -7.09
CA ASN A 83 -16.52 7.36 -6.72
C ASN A 83 -15.51 6.39 -7.32
N VAL A 84 -14.78 5.71 -6.46
CA VAL A 84 -13.83 4.65 -6.82
C VAL A 84 -14.33 3.35 -6.21
N SER A 85 -14.57 2.37 -7.06
CA SER A 85 -15.13 1.07 -6.73
C SER A 85 -14.34 -0.02 -7.45
N PRO A 86 -14.62 -1.31 -7.22
CA PRO A 86 -13.98 -2.37 -7.98
C PRO A 86 -14.05 -2.22 -9.51
N ALA A 87 -15.08 -1.52 -10.01
CA ALA A 87 -15.20 -1.23 -11.43
C ALA A 87 -14.13 -0.27 -11.96
N ASN A 88 -13.53 0.55 -11.08
CA ASN A 88 -12.52 1.53 -11.43
C ASN A 88 -11.09 1.12 -11.00
N TYR A 89 -10.93 0.07 -10.18
CA TYR A 89 -9.60 -0.35 -9.73
C TYR A 89 -8.75 -0.80 -10.92
N GLY A 90 -7.51 -0.29 -10.96
CA GLY A 90 -6.61 -0.44 -12.10
C GLY A 90 -6.89 0.52 -13.26
N GLY A 91 -8.01 1.26 -13.22
CA GLY A 91 -8.33 2.30 -14.16
C GLY A 91 -7.69 3.65 -13.81
N PRO A 92 -7.67 4.59 -14.77
CA PRO A 92 -7.06 5.89 -14.57
C PRO A 92 -7.94 6.83 -13.72
N LEU A 93 -7.27 7.65 -12.91
CA LEU A 93 -7.79 8.92 -12.42
C LEU A 93 -7.15 10.01 -13.28
N VAL A 94 -7.96 10.81 -13.98
CA VAL A 94 -7.48 11.85 -14.90
C VAL A 94 -8.02 13.22 -14.52
N ASP A 95 -7.36 14.28 -14.99
CA ASP A 95 -7.88 15.64 -14.92
C ASP A 95 -8.87 15.93 -16.06
N ILE A 96 -9.37 17.16 -16.13
CA ILE A 96 -10.33 17.59 -17.17
C ILE A 96 -9.72 17.66 -18.57
N GLU A 97 -8.40 17.64 -18.68
CA GLU A 97 -7.66 17.67 -19.96
C GLU A 97 -7.29 16.24 -20.41
N GLY A 98 -7.62 15.22 -19.60
CA GLY A 98 -7.33 13.82 -19.87
C GLY A 98 -5.92 13.39 -19.51
N ARG A 99 -5.16 14.23 -18.80
CA ARG A 99 -3.83 13.87 -18.28
C ARG A 99 -3.99 12.95 -17.07
N LEU A 100 -3.10 11.98 -16.95
CA LEU A 100 -3.16 10.95 -15.89
C LEU A 100 -2.64 11.51 -14.56
N ILE A 101 -3.52 11.60 -13.58
CA ILE A 101 -3.20 11.88 -12.18
C ILE A 101 -2.63 10.63 -11.50
N GLY A 102 -3.22 9.46 -11.76
CA GLY A 102 -2.77 8.20 -11.17
C GLY A 102 -3.67 7.02 -11.51
N VAL A 103 -3.33 5.86 -10.97
CA VAL A 103 -4.09 4.60 -11.12
C VAL A 103 -4.92 4.36 -9.87
N CYS A 104 -6.23 4.17 -10.03
CA CYS A 104 -7.16 3.91 -8.92
C CYS A 104 -6.85 2.56 -8.25
N VAL A 105 -6.79 2.54 -6.92
CA VAL A 105 -6.39 1.37 -6.14
C VAL A 105 -7.28 1.13 -4.92
N PRO A 106 -7.45 -0.13 -4.49
CA PRO A 106 -8.17 -0.49 -3.28
C PRO A 106 -7.29 -0.27 -2.03
N MET A 107 -7.08 0.96 -1.63
CA MET A 107 -6.32 1.28 -0.42
C MET A 107 -7.23 1.64 0.75
N ASN A 108 -6.80 1.27 1.95
CA ASN A 108 -7.42 1.69 3.20
C ASN A 108 -6.36 2.33 4.08
N PRO A 109 -6.55 3.58 4.54
CA PRO A 109 -5.57 4.25 5.40
C PRO A 109 -5.42 3.60 6.79
N GLN A 110 -6.35 2.75 7.21
CA GLN A 110 -6.34 2.10 8.53
C GLN A 110 -5.87 0.65 8.51
N SER A 111 -5.78 0.02 7.34
CA SER A 111 -5.44 -1.40 7.22
C SER A 111 -4.54 -1.67 6.03
N GLN A 112 -3.54 -2.53 6.23
CA GLN A 112 -2.76 -3.12 5.12
C GLN A 112 -3.42 -4.40 4.57
N ALA A 113 -4.57 -4.80 5.10
CA ALA A 113 -5.26 -6.02 4.67
C ALA A 113 -5.77 -5.91 3.24
N VAL A 114 -5.66 -7.01 2.49
CA VAL A 114 -6.00 -7.11 1.06
C VAL A 114 -7.49 -6.87 0.79
N GLY A 115 -8.36 -7.03 1.79
CA GLY A 115 -9.82 -6.90 1.68
C GLY A 115 -10.41 -5.55 2.09
N ALA A 116 -9.59 -4.54 2.28
CA ALA A 116 -9.98 -3.28 2.90
C ALA A 116 -10.82 -2.32 2.04
N GLY A 117 -11.24 -2.73 0.85
CA GLY A 117 -11.96 -1.87 -0.08
C GLY A 117 -13.47 -1.78 0.13
N VAL A 118 -14.08 -2.83 0.68
CA VAL A 118 -15.56 -2.93 0.73
C VAL A 118 -16.20 -1.93 1.69
N GLU A 119 -15.51 -1.57 2.76
CA GLU A 119 -16.00 -0.66 3.81
C GLU A 119 -16.05 0.81 3.37
N TRP A 120 -15.35 1.15 2.29
CA TRP A 120 -15.20 2.53 1.81
C TRP A 120 -15.91 2.79 0.47
N TYR A 121 -16.66 1.81 -0.05
CA TYR A 121 -17.48 2.02 -1.25
C TYR A 121 -18.49 3.13 -1.00
N ASP A 122 -18.56 4.06 -1.95
CA ASP A 122 -19.48 5.20 -1.90
C ASP A 122 -19.29 6.15 -0.68
N SER A 123 -18.17 6.02 0.02
CA SER A 123 -17.86 6.88 1.17
C SER A 123 -17.37 8.28 0.79
N GLY A 124 -17.12 8.53 -0.51
CA GLY A 124 -16.44 9.74 -0.97
C GLY A 124 -14.93 9.74 -0.67
N ILE A 125 -14.35 8.56 -0.45
CA ILE A 125 -12.91 8.39 -0.22
C ILE A 125 -12.37 7.35 -1.20
N GLY A 126 -11.72 7.83 -2.25
CA GLY A 126 -10.99 7.03 -3.22
C GLY A 126 -9.50 7.35 -3.20
N PHE A 127 -8.68 6.41 -3.66
CA PHE A 127 -7.24 6.59 -3.75
C PHE A 127 -6.73 6.23 -5.14
N ALA A 128 -5.72 6.98 -5.59
CA ALA A 128 -4.96 6.69 -6.79
C ALA A 128 -3.46 6.80 -6.51
N ILE A 129 -2.67 5.95 -7.17
CA ILE A 129 -1.21 5.99 -7.12
C ILE A 129 -0.74 6.85 -8.30
N PRO A 130 -0.06 7.99 -8.05
CA PRO A 130 0.58 8.74 -9.12
C PRO A 130 1.69 7.90 -9.74
N LEU A 131 1.83 7.95 -11.07
CA LEU A 131 2.90 7.22 -11.77
C LEU A 131 4.14 8.09 -12.00
N HIS A 132 4.01 9.40 -11.91
CA HIS A 132 5.14 10.31 -11.99
C HIS A 132 6.11 10.08 -10.80
N GLY A 133 7.41 10.02 -11.09
CA GLY A 133 8.43 9.76 -10.07
C GLY A 133 8.53 8.28 -9.63
N LEU A 134 7.87 7.35 -10.37
CA LEU A 134 7.95 5.91 -10.10
C LEU A 134 8.78 5.15 -11.17
N GLU A 135 9.65 5.83 -11.90
CA GLU A 135 10.44 5.24 -12.99
C GLU A 135 11.27 4.05 -12.48
N ASP A 136 11.97 4.21 -11.37
CA ASP A 136 12.77 3.14 -10.75
C ASP A 136 11.91 1.96 -10.31
N LEU A 137 10.72 2.23 -9.74
CA LEU A 137 9.76 1.21 -9.38
C LEU A 137 9.29 0.43 -10.62
N ILE A 138 8.98 1.13 -11.70
CA ILE A 138 8.53 0.52 -12.95
C ILE A 138 9.64 -0.38 -13.52
N GLU A 139 10.90 0.05 -13.47
CA GLU A 139 12.03 -0.78 -13.91
C GLU A 139 12.18 -2.06 -13.06
N ARG A 140 12.04 -1.95 -11.73
CA ARG A 140 12.01 -3.12 -10.82
C ARG A 140 10.89 -4.08 -11.20
N LEU A 141 9.68 -3.57 -11.44
CA LEU A 141 8.54 -4.39 -11.89
C LEU A 141 8.79 -5.03 -13.26
N LYS A 142 9.44 -4.33 -14.21
CA LYS A 142 9.85 -4.91 -15.50
C LYS A 142 10.84 -6.06 -15.35
N ASN A 143 11.68 -6.03 -14.33
CA ASN A 143 12.60 -7.10 -13.98
C ASN A 143 11.93 -8.27 -13.27
N GLY A 144 10.61 -8.23 -13.08
CA GLY A 144 9.84 -9.31 -12.49
C GLY A 144 9.78 -9.30 -10.96
N GLU A 145 10.10 -8.17 -10.32
CA GLU A 145 10.04 -8.09 -8.87
C GLU A 145 8.61 -8.16 -8.34
N ASP A 146 8.44 -8.86 -7.22
CA ASP A 146 7.22 -8.90 -6.40
C ASP A 146 7.50 -8.12 -5.10
N ILE A 147 7.21 -6.82 -5.12
CA ILE A 147 7.50 -5.92 -4.01
C ILE A 147 6.47 -6.16 -2.90
N GLN A 148 6.97 -6.52 -1.73
CA GLN A 148 6.19 -6.82 -0.55
C GLN A 148 6.25 -5.67 0.47
N PRO A 149 5.18 -5.42 1.24
CA PRO A 149 5.26 -4.47 2.34
C PRO A 149 6.20 -4.99 3.44
N ALA A 150 6.80 -4.05 4.17
CA ALA A 150 7.64 -4.37 5.31
C ALA A 150 6.85 -5.06 6.42
N PHE A 151 7.46 -6.09 7.01
CA PHE A 151 6.92 -6.81 8.14
C PHE A 151 8.01 -7.02 9.19
N LEU A 152 7.80 -6.47 10.37
CA LEU A 152 8.74 -6.61 11.50
C LEU A 152 8.57 -7.94 12.25
N GLY A 153 7.34 -8.44 12.33
CA GLY A 153 7.04 -9.72 12.99
C GLY A 153 6.76 -9.60 14.48
N VAL A 154 6.21 -8.47 14.93
CA VAL A 154 5.82 -8.27 16.33
C VAL A 154 4.32 -8.03 16.47
N ARG A 155 3.73 -8.52 17.54
CA ARG A 155 2.46 -8.04 18.08
C ARG A 155 2.76 -7.00 19.14
N THR A 156 2.01 -5.91 19.11
CA THR A 156 2.33 -4.74 19.90
C THR A 156 1.13 -4.22 20.67
N ALA A 157 1.40 -3.68 21.86
CA ALA A 157 0.44 -2.97 22.70
C ALA A 157 0.93 -1.54 23.01
N PRO A 158 0.05 -0.65 23.49
CA PRO A 158 0.49 0.64 24.02
C PRO A 158 1.53 0.45 25.14
N ALA A 159 2.54 1.33 25.16
CA ALA A 159 3.51 1.31 26.24
C ALA A 159 2.82 1.48 27.63
N PRO A 160 3.44 0.96 28.70
CA PRO A 160 2.96 1.21 30.06
C PRO A 160 2.84 2.71 30.36
N LYS A 161 1.92 3.06 31.25
CA LYS A 161 1.65 4.47 31.60
C LYS A 161 2.92 5.20 32.03
N GLY A 162 3.23 6.29 31.32
CA GLY A 162 4.41 7.11 31.59
C GLY A 162 5.70 6.68 30.88
N LYS A 163 5.70 5.57 30.13
CA LYS A 163 6.82 5.18 29.27
C LYS A 163 6.53 5.57 27.80
N PRO A 164 7.56 6.02 27.06
CA PRO A 164 7.42 6.29 25.63
C PRO A 164 7.40 4.99 24.81
N GLY A 165 6.98 5.09 23.56
CA GLY A 165 7.12 4.01 22.61
C GLY A 165 5.92 3.05 22.55
N VAL A 166 6.19 1.85 22.03
CA VAL A 166 5.22 0.79 21.81
C VAL A 166 5.78 -0.50 22.39
N MET A 167 5.01 -1.19 23.23
CA MET A 167 5.43 -2.43 23.87
C MET A 167 5.28 -3.64 22.91
N VAL A 168 6.29 -4.49 22.87
CA VAL A 168 6.26 -5.79 22.20
C VAL A 168 5.59 -6.80 23.11
N GLU A 169 4.36 -7.22 22.77
CA GLU A 169 3.62 -8.26 23.48
C GLU A 169 4.08 -9.67 23.10
N GLU A 170 4.41 -9.85 21.83
CA GLU A 170 4.80 -11.13 21.27
C GLU A 170 5.70 -10.89 20.06
N VAL A 171 6.72 -11.72 19.92
CA VAL A 171 7.54 -11.81 18.71
C VAL A 171 7.15 -13.08 17.98
N VAL A 172 6.84 -12.95 16.70
CA VAL A 172 6.50 -14.10 15.84
C VAL A 172 7.80 -14.84 15.50
N GLU A 173 7.81 -16.15 15.65
CA GLU A 173 8.96 -16.99 15.30
C GLU A 173 9.31 -16.85 13.80
N ASP A 174 10.57 -17.00 13.47
CA ASP A 174 11.10 -16.92 12.10
C ASP A 174 10.80 -15.57 11.41
N THR A 175 10.84 -14.47 12.15
CA THR A 175 10.63 -13.12 11.61
C THR A 175 11.82 -12.20 11.88
N ALA A 176 11.84 -11.08 11.16
CA ALA A 176 12.86 -10.04 11.26
C ALA A 176 13.14 -9.60 12.71
N ALA A 177 12.11 -9.44 13.53
CA ALA A 177 12.25 -9.06 14.93
C ALA A 177 12.93 -10.17 15.76
N ALA A 178 12.56 -11.43 15.51
CA ALA A 178 13.17 -12.58 16.21
C ALA A 178 14.67 -12.70 15.86
N GLU A 179 15.02 -12.58 14.57
CA GLU A 179 16.41 -12.64 14.09
C GLU A 179 17.26 -11.48 14.64
N ALA A 180 16.66 -10.29 14.79
CA ALA A 180 17.33 -9.12 15.35
C ALA A 180 17.43 -9.12 16.89
N GLY A 181 16.88 -10.14 17.57
CA GLY A 181 16.92 -10.25 19.03
C GLY A 181 16.00 -9.25 19.73
N ILE A 182 14.92 -8.83 19.09
CA ILE A 182 13.82 -8.11 19.74
C ILE A 182 13.00 -9.14 20.51
N GLU A 183 12.71 -8.85 21.78
CA GLU A 183 12.05 -9.78 22.68
C GLU A 183 10.74 -9.20 23.22
N LYS A 184 9.88 -10.09 23.71
CA LYS A 184 8.69 -9.70 24.46
C LYS A 184 9.05 -8.83 25.66
N GLY A 185 8.30 -7.72 25.83
CA GLY A 185 8.52 -6.76 26.90
C GLY A 185 9.43 -5.59 26.49
N ASN A 186 10.16 -5.70 25.38
CA ASN A 186 10.89 -4.55 24.84
C ASN A 186 9.96 -3.43 24.45
N LEU A 187 10.43 -2.18 24.53
CA LEU A 187 9.71 -1.01 24.01
C LEU A 187 10.39 -0.55 22.73
N ILE A 188 9.66 -0.43 21.64
CA ILE A 188 10.14 0.19 20.41
C ILE A 188 10.01 1.70 20.57
N LEU A 189 11.15 2.40 20.58
CA LEU A 189 11.26 3.84 20.81
C LEU A 189 11.45 4.64 19.53
N GLY A 190 12.12 4.07 18.52
CA GLY A 190 12.47 4.72 17.27
C GLY A 190 12.70 3.76 16.13
N ILE A 191 12.54 4.26 14.91
CA ILE A 191 12.89 3.59 13.65
C ILE A 191 13.54 4.62 12.74
N GLU A 192 14.77 4.36 12.26
CA GLU A 192 15.52 5.27 11.39
C GLU A 192 15.53 6.70 11.94
N GLY A 193 15.83 6.88 13.24
CA GLY A 193 15.84 8.17 13.91
C GLY A 193 14.46 8.83 14.09
N THR A 194 13.38 8.20 13.58
CA THR A 194 12.01 8.69 13.79
C THR A 194 11.46 8.14 15.10
N LYS A 195 11.21 9.00 16.09
CA LYS A 195 10.65 8.60 17.38
C LYS A 195 9.25 8.02 17.23
N ILE A 196 9.01 6.86 17.85
CA ILE A 196 7.73 6.16 17.87
C ILE A 196 7.04 6.46 19.21
N LYS A 197 5.86 7.07 19.16
CA LYS A 197 5.09 7.45 20.36
C LYS A 197 3.91 6.51 20.61
N ASP A 198 3.37 5.93 19.53
CA ASP A 198 2.18 5.11 19.58
C ASP A 198 2.14 4.10 18.40
N LEU A 199 1.14 3.22 18.44
CA LEU A 199 0.90 2.19 17.43
C LEU A 199 0.66 2.76 16.03
N ILE A 200 0.03 3.93 15.95
CA ILE A 200 -0.30 4.56 14.66
C ILE A 200 1.00 5.01 14.01
N GLN A 201 1.87 5.68 14.78
CA GLN A 201 3.15 6.15 14.28
C GLN A 201 4.08 4.99 13.91
N LEU A 202 4.10 3.90 14.70
CA LEU A 202 4.85 2.69 14.35
C LEU A 202 4.42 2.16 12.97
N ARG A 203 3.12 1.98 12.75
CA ARG A 203 2.59 1.50 11.47
C ARG A 203 2.89 2.45 10.32
N GLN A 204 2.71 3.75 10.53
CA GLN A 204 3.00 4.76 9.52
C GLN A 204 4.49 4.78 9.14
N THR A 205 5.38 4.63 10.12
CA THR A 205 6.82 4.61 9.87
C THR A 205 7.20 3.32 9.13
N LEU A 206 6.79 2.15 9.61
CA LEU A 206 7.05 0.89 8.93
C LEU A 206 6.46 0.84 7.51
N SER A 207 5.34 1.50 7.28
CA SER A 207 4.73 1.53 5.95
C SER A 207 5.57 2.25 4.90
N ARG A 208 6.60 2.97 5.26
CA ARG A 208 7.54 3.63 4.31
C ARG A 208 8.55 2.67 3.71
N PHE A 209 8.73 1.51 4.34
CA PHE A 209 9.71 0.51 3.97
C PHE A 209 9.08 -0.65 3.19
N GLU A 210 9.93 -1.45 2.59
CA GLU A 210 9.60 -2.66 1.84
C GLU A 210 10.34 -3.87 2.46
N ALA A 211 9.85 -5.07 2.20
CA ALA A 211 10.55 -6.29 2.61
C ALA A 211 11.95 -6.36 1.97
N GLY A 212 12.92 -6.86 2.71
CA GLY A 212 14.33 -6.93 2.31
C GLY A 212 15.15 -5.68 2.64
N GLN A 213 14.52 -4.59 3.06
CA GLN A 213 15.26 -3.39 3.51
C GLN A 213 15.80 -3.58 4.91
N GLU A 214 17.02 -3.12 5.13
CA GLU A 214 17.66 -3.05 6.43
C GLU A 214 17.36 -1.72 7.07
N ILE A 215 16.93 -1.74 8.34
CA ILE A 215 16.59 -0.54 9.12
C ILE A 215 17.18 -0.61 10.53
N GLU A 216 17.39 0.54 11.15
CA GLU A 216 17.75 0.68 12.54
C GLU A 216 16.49 0.83 13.41
N VAL A 217 16.37 0.00 14.45
CA VAL A 217 15.28 0.04 15.43
C VAL A 217 15.85 0.33 16.80
N GLU A 218 15.41 1.42 17.40
CA GLU A 218 15.74 1.80 18.78
C GLU A 218 14.79 1.08 19.73
N VAL A 219 15.33 0.24 20.60
CA VAL A 219 14.56 -0.51 21.57
C VAL A 219 15.06 -0.27 22.99
N GLN A 220 14.13 -0.19 23.94
CA GLN A 220 14.43 -0.23 25.37
C GLN A 220 14.18 -1.62 25.91
N VAL A 221 15.18 -2.16 26.60
CA VAL A 221 15.15 -3.47 27.23
C VAL A 221 15.09 -3.26 28.74
N SER A 222 14.11 -3.88 29.40
CA SER A 222 14.03 -3.85 30.86
C SER A 222 15.03 -4.85 31.47
N VAL A 223 15.86 -4.37 32.37
CA VAL A 223 16.84 -5.20 33.11
C VAL A 223 16.29 -5.50 34.50
N GLU A 224 16.31 -6.79 34.91
CA GLU A 224 15.66 -7.27 36.15
C GLU A 224 16.14 -6.60 37.47
N ASP A 225 17.37 -6.05 37.50
CA ASP A 225 17.95 -5.40 38.69
C ASP A 225 18.71 -4.10 38.34
N GLY A 226 18.30 -3.37 37.29
CA GLY A 226 18.98 -2.18 36.83
C GLY A 226 18.06 -1.18 36.14
N ASP A 227 18.64 -0.08 35.69
CA ASP A 227 17.95 0.88 34.84
C ASP A 227 17.71 0.27 33.44
N ASP A 228 16.55 0.59 32.85
CA ASP A 228 16.21 0.20 31.47
C ASP A 228 17.35 0.61 30.50
N GLU A 229 17.80 -0.29 29.64
CA GLU A 229 18.86 -0.06 28.67
C GLU A 229 18.26 0.23 27.28
N GLU A 230 18.71 1.33 26.66
CA GLU A 230 18.37 1.64 25.27
C GLU A 230 19.46 1.10 24.34
N LYS A 231 19.06 0.34 23.33
CA LYS A 231 19.96 -0.18 22.28
C LYS A 231 19.36 0.01 20.89
N THR A 232 20.23 0.16 19.91
CA THR A 232 19.85 0.16 18.49
C THR A 232 20.15 -1.23 17.92
N VAL A 233 19.20 -1.83 17.26
CA VAL A 233 19.33 -3.11 16.57
C VAL A 233 19.09 -2.92 15.08
N THR A 234 19.92 -3.54 14.25
CA THR A 234 19.72 -3.57 12.81
C THR A 234 18.77 -4.72 12.46
N VAL A 235 17.75 -4.43 11.68
CA VAL A 235 16.69 -5.37 11.33
C VAL A 235 16.52 -5.43 9.82
N THR A 236 16.68 -6.60 9.21
CA THR A 236 16.30 -6.81 7.80
C THR A 236 14.81 -7.17 7.75
N LEU A 237 13.98 -6.25 7.27
CA LEU A 237 12.53 -6.42 7.24
C LEU A 237 12.10 -7.60 6.37
N GLY A 238 11.21 -8.44 6.90
CA GLY A 238 10.62 -9.55 6.17
C GLY A 238 9.37 -9.13 5.37
N ALA A 239 8.80 -10.09 4.62
CA ALA A 239 7.47 -9.97 4.05
C ALA A 239 6.43 -10.51 5.05
N PRO A 240 5.20 -9.98 5.05
CA PRO A 240 4.13 -10.55 5.86
C PRO A 240 3.84 -11.99 5.42
N PRO A 241 3.47 -12.87 6.35
CA PRO A 241 3.08 -14.24 6.01
C PRO A 241 1.90 -14.21 5.04
N ALA A 242 1.87 -15.17 4.11
CA ALA A 242 0.75 -15.30 3.20
C ALA A 242 -0.56 -15.39 4.01
N PRO A 243 -1.63 -14.71 3.58
CA PRO A 243 -2.92 -14.88 4.22
C PRO A 243 -3.25 -16.37 4.27
N LYS A 244 -3.57 -16.90 5.46
CA LYS A 244 -4.18 -18.23 5.53
C LYS A 244 -5.46 -18.14 4.72
N GLU A 245 -5.63 -19.02 3.74
CA GLU A 245 -6.88 -19.14 2.98
C GLU A 245 -7.99 -19.63 3.91
N GLU A 246 -8.47 -18.74 4.77
CA GLU A 246 -9.69 -18.90 5.54
C GLU A 246 -10.81 -18.13 4.84
N GLY A 247 -11.31 -18.67 3.77
CA GLY A 247 -12.51 -18.20 3.12
C GLY A 247 -13.35 -19.41 2.68
N PRO A 248 -14.69 -19.38 2.83
CA PRO A 248 -15.53 -20.41 2.26
C PRO A 248 -15.25 -20.46 0.77
N GLN A 249 -14.87 -21.64 0.27
CA GLN A 249 -14.84 -21.89 -1.17
C GLN A 249 -16.27 -21.70 -1.66
N ILE A 250 -16.53 -20.54 -2.26
CA ILE A 250 -17.79 -20.32 -2.96
C ILE A 250 -17.71 -21.20 -4.20
N GLU A 251 -18.35 -22.39 -4.13
CA GLU A 251 -18.56 -23.21 -5.32
C GLU A 251 -19.28 -22.33 -6.36
N PRO A 252 -18.77 -22.27 -7.59
CA PRO A 252 -19.46 -21.52 -8.63
C PRO A 252 -20.89 -22.09 -8.78
N PRO A 253 -21.91 -21.24 -8.96
CA PRO A 253 -23.28 -21.69 -9.12
C PRO A 253 -23.35 -22.67 -10.29
N LYS A 254 -23.86 -23.88 -10.06
CA LYS A 254 -24.14 -24.84 -11.11
C LYS A 254 -25.22 -24.23 -12.00
N ILE A 255 -24.81 -23.72 -13.15
CA ILE A 255 -25.73 -23.27 -14.20
C ILE A 255 -26.44 -24.53 -14.71
N ARG A 256 -27.73 -24.60 -14.52
CA ARG A 256 -28.62 -25.58 -15.14
C ARG A 256 -29.09 -25.08 -16.49
#